data_e90d8087959572b54b7ecc0a62cc6266
#
_entry.id   e90d8087959572b54b7ecc0a62cc6266
#
_cell.length_a   1.000
_cell.length_b   1.000
_cell.length_c   1.000
_cell.angle_alpha   90.00
_cell.angle_beta   90.00
_cell.angle_gamma   90.00
#
_symmetry.space_group_name_H-M   'P 1'
#
loop_
_entity.id
_entity.type
_entity.pdbx_description
1 polymer ?
#
loop_
_entity_poly.entity_id
_entity_poly.type
_entity_poly.pdbx_seq_one_letter_code
_entity_poly.pdbx_strand_id
1 'polypeptide(L)'
;MTVETTTRGNGSARSLLIEDLEKEYVKGKPVLKGLSFEVSGEETVGIIGPSGTGKSTLLRCINRLIEPTKGSITVAGHDITACSGKELRLARRHIGMVFQEYNLVERLTVIENVLCGRLGYTPVWRAWLRKFDTADIDRAFELIDHVGLSEFATQRADSLSGGQRQRVGIARAMMQSPEVIMADEPTSSLDPKTSVEIMELLNRVSSTQHIPVLINIHDVNLAKRFCDRIIGMSKGKIIFDGLPSDLKDSHLSQIYGGEDWIS
;
A
#
# COMPACT_ATOMS: atom_id res chain seq x y z
N MET A 1 16.87 20.21 18.18
CA MET A 1 17.78 19.71 17.14
C MET A 1 16.94 19.58 15.89
N THR A 2 17.12 20.46 14.96
CA THR A 2 16.39 20.54 13.69
C THR A 2 17.03 19.52 12.76
N VAL A 3 16.24 18.55 12.28
CA VAL A 3 16.69 17.59 11.28
C VAL A 3 16.73 18.32 9.94
N GLU A 4 17.92 18.50 9.38
CA GLU A 4 18.09 19.01 8.02
C GLU A 4 17.57 18.00 7.02
N THR A 5 16.45 18.31 6.39
CA THR A 5 15.88 17.58 5.27
C THR A 5 16.73 17.86 4.03
N THR A 6 17.55 16.91 3.62
CA THR A 6 18.35 17.01 2.40
C THR A 6 17.41 16.87 1.20
N THR A 7 16.99 17.98 0.63
CA THR A 7 16.23 18.05 -0.62
C THR A 7 17.12 17.61 -1.78
N ARG A 8 16.96 16.38 -2.27
CA ARG A 8 17.49 15.98 -3.59
C ARG A 8 16.42 16.28 -4.63
N GLY A 9 16.64 17.36 -5.36
CA GLY A 9 15.86 17.70 -6.53
C GLY A 9 16.12 16.72 -7.68
N ASN A 10 15.06 16.03 -8.09
CA ASN A 10 14.88 15.60 -9.47
C ASN A 10 13.35 15.57 -9.69
N GLY A 11 12.86 16.28 -10.71
CA GLY A 11 11.45 16.62 -10.89
C GLY A 11 10.52 15.46 -11.29
N SER A 12 10.45 14.41 -10.49
CA SER A 12 9.37 13.43 -10.58
C SER A 12 8.17 13.98 -9.79
N ALA A 13 7.01 14.00 -10.40
CA ALA A 13 5.79 14.45 -9.75
C ALA A 13 5.57 13.65 -8.46
N ARG A 14 5.26 14.35 -7.36
CA ARG A 14 4.94 13.72 -6.06
C ARG A 14 3.67 12.89 -6.21
N SER A 15 3.75 11.59 -6.00
CA SER A 15 2.58 10.71 -6.06
C SER A 15 1.79 10.71 -4.76
N LEU A 16 2.48 10.91 -3.60
CA LEU A 16 1.87 11.00 -2.28
C LEU A 16 2.60 12.05 -1.43
N LEU A 17 1.85 12.95 -0.79
CA LEU A 17 2.36 13.91 0.18
C LEU A 17 1.49 13.85 1.44
N ILE A 18 2.12 13.69 2.58
CA ILE A 18 1.50 13.69 3.91
C ILE A 18 2.07 14.86 4.69
N GLU A 19 1.22 15.70 5.29
CA GLU A 19 1.62 16.85 6.09
C GLU A 19 0.87 16.87 7.42
N ASP A 20 1.62 16.85 8.51
CA ASP A 20 1.16 16.96 9.90
C ASP A 20 -0.02 16.04 10.24
N LEU A 21 0.00 14.81 9.72
CA LEU A 21 -1.11 13.87 9.84
C LEU A 21 -1.26 13.38 11.29
N GLU A 22 -2.42 13.68 11.89
CA GLU A 22 -2.79 13.21 13.21
C GLU A 22 -4.02 12.31 13.15
N LYS A 23 -4.05 11.28 14.02
CA LYS A 23 -5.24 10.46 14.24
C LYS A 23 -5.44 10.17 15.71
N GLU A 24 -6.62 10.50 16.20
CA GLU A 24 -7.14 10.09 17.51
C GLU A 24 -8.41 9.25 17.32
N TYR A 25 -8.49 8.11 18.00
CA TYR A 25 -9.74 7.34 18.14
C TYR A 25 -10.51 7.78 19.40
N VAL A 26 -9.75 8.18 20.42
CA VAL A 26 -10.27 8.73 21.67
C VAL A 26 -9.62 10.08 21.88
N LYS A 27 -10.41 11.10 22.17
CA LYS A 27 -9.92 12.47 22.40
C LYS A 27 -8.77 12.49 23.41
N GLY A 28 -7.64 13.13 23.03
CA GLY A 28 -6.43 13.21 23.85
C GLY A 28 -5.55 11.96 23.84
N LYS A 29 -5.87 10.94 23.02
CA LYS A 29 -5.03 9.74 22.83
C LYS A 29 -4.64 9.56 21.36
N PRO A 30 -3.70 10.36 20.85
CA PRO A 30 -3.30 10.29 19.45
C PRO A 30 -2.52 9.00 19.16
N VAL A 31 -2.96 8.29 18.09
CA VAL A 31 -2.28 7.13 17.51
C VAL A 31 -1.25 7.59 16.46
N LEU A 32 -1.60 8.62 15.66
CA LEU A 32 -0.66 9.30 14.77
C LEU A 32 -0.46 10.73 15.31
N LYS A 33 0.81 11.19 15.32
CA LYS A 33 1.22 12.41 16.05
C LYS A 33 2.01 13.35 15.15
N GLY A 34 1.36 13.90 14.12
CA GLY A 34 1.96 14.86 13.21
C GLY A 34 2.99 14.20 12.29
N LEU A 35 2.56 13.22 11.49
CA LEU A 35 3.44 12.57 10.54
C LEU A 35 3.51 13.39 9.25
N SER A 36 4.74 13.63 8.77
CA SER A 36 4.99 14.33 7.50
C SER A 36 6.06 13.58 6.71
N PHE A 37 5.75 13.20 5.49
CA PHE A 37 6.67 12.58 4.52
C PHE A 37 6.06 12.65 3.11
N GLU A 38 6.88 12.41 2.11
CA GLU A 38 6.45 12.31 0.72
C GLU A 38 6.95 11.01 0.09
N VAL A 39 6.21 10.52 -0.91
CA VAL A 39 6.61 9.38 -1.73
C VAL A 39 6.48 9.78 -3.19
N SER A 40 7.51 9.52 -3.99
CA SER A 40 7.58 9.97 -5.38
C SER A 40 8.34 8.98 -6.26
N GLY A 41 8.16 9.10 -7.57
CA GLY A 41 8.87 8.25 -8.53
C GLY A 41 8.46 6.79 -8.46
N GLU A 42 9.43 5.91 -8.65
CA GLU A 42 9.29 4.45 -8.70
C GLU A 42 9.80 3.80 -7.40
N GLU A 43 9.86 4.58 -6.29
CA GLU A 43 10.44 4.07 -5.06
C GLU A 43 9.51 3.09 -4.33
N THR A 44 10.10 2.03 -3.80
CA THR A 44 9.44 1.14 -2.83
C THR A 44 9.81 1.59 -1.43
N VAL A 45 8.83 2.11 -0.68
CA VAL A 45 9.00 2.62 0.68
C VAL A 45 8.44 1.63 1.68
N GLY A 46 9.30 1.12 2.57
CA GLY A 46 8.90 0.23 3.66
C GLY A 46 8.60 0.99 4.95
N ILE A 47 7.45 0.77 5.55
CA ILE A 47 7.12 1.27 6.89
C ILE A 47 7.35 0.14 7.89
N ILE A 48 8.29 0.33 8.83
CA ILE A 48 8.61 -0.64 9.87
C ILE A 48 8.29 -0.10 11.27
N GLY A 49 8.14 -0.99 12.23
CA GLY A 49 7.94 -0.67 13.64
C GLY A 49 7.06 -1.71 14.33
N PRO A 50 7.02 -1.74 15.67
CA PRO A 50 6.27 -2.73 16.44
C PRO A 50 4.76 -2.64 16.19
N SER A 51 4.05 -3.70 16.58
CA SER A 51 2.59 -3.72 16.51
C SER A 51 1.99 -2.59 17.35
N GLY A 52 0.89 -1.98 16.88
CA GLY A 52 0.22 -0.89 17.58
C GLY A 52 0.84 0.50 17.43
N THR A 53 1.92 0.68 16.66
CA THR A 53 2.54 2.00 16.41
C THR A 53 1.76 2.91 15.47
N GLY A 54 0.71 2.39 14.82
CA GLY A 54 -0.15 3.17 13.93
C GLY A 54 0.10 2.96 12.44
N LYS A 55 0.95 2.01 12.02
CA LYS A 55 1.29 1.76 10.60
C LYS A 55 0.04 1.49 9.74
N SER A 56 -0.79 0.51 10.10
CA SER A 56 -2.04 0.23 9.38
C SER A 56 -3.05 1.38 9.49
N THR A 57 -3.05 2.11 10.62
CA THR A 57 -3.85 3.34 10.77
C THR A 57 -3.42 4.40 9.77
N LEU A 58 -2.11 4.56 9.56
CA LEU A 58 -1.55 5.50 8.57
C LEU A 58 -2.04 5.14 7.15
N LEU A 59 -1.86 3.90 6.69
CA LEU A 59 -2.33 3.47 5.37
C LEU A 59 -3.85 3.65 5.21
N ARG A 60 -4.63 3.35 6.25
CA ARG A 60 -6.09 3.53 6.25
C ARG A 60 -6.50 5.00 6.27
N CYS A 61 -5.72 5.89 6.89
CA CYS A 61 -5.93 7.34 6.79
C CYS A 61 -5.61 7.85 5.37
N ILE A 62 -4.51 7.40 4.77
CA ILE A 62 -4.13 7.79 3.40
C ILE A 62 -5.25 7.41 2.41
N ASN A 63 -5.84 6.23 2.52
CA ASN A 63 -6.98 5.83 1.68
C ASN A 63 -8.34 6.36 2.20
N ARG A 64 -8.34 7.19 3.27
CA ARG A 64 -9.57 7.70 3.90
C ARG A 64 -10.60 6.61 4.27
N LEU A 65 -10.13 5.37 4.51
CA LEU A 65 -10.94 4.34 5.18
C LEU A 65 -11.17 4.71 6.65
N ILE A 66 -10.23 5.47 7.22
CA ILE A 66 -10.33 6.10 8.53
C ILE A 66 -10.09 7.60 8.33
N GLU A 67 -10.99 8.43 8.85
CA GLU A 67 -10.82 9.88 8.77
C GLU A 67 -9.66 10.33 9.64
N PRO A 68 -8.68 11.11 9.11
CA PRO A 68 -7.66 11.75 9.93
C PRO A 68 -8.31 12.77 10.87
N THR A 69 -7.64 13.07 11.99
CA THR A 69 -8.12 14.10 12.92
C THR A 69 -7.59 15.49 12.52
N LYS A 70 -6.35 15.56 12.00
CA LYS A 70 -5.70 16.76 11.47
C LYS A 70 -4.70 16.38 10.37
N GLY A 71 -4.18 17.40 9.71
CA GLY A 71 -3.19 17.29 8.64
C GLY A 71 -3.83 17.15 7.27
N SER A 72 -2.99 17.04 6.26
CA SER A 72 -3.41 16.90 4.86
C SER A 72 -2.78 15.70 4.19
N ILE A 73 -3.50 15.16 3.20
CA ILE A 73 -3.08 14.02 2.38
C ILE A 73 -3.34 14.39 0.92
N THR A 74 -2.27 14.50 0.14
CA THR A 74 -2.35 14.76 -1.30
C THR A 74 -1.88 13.53 -2.06
N VAL A 75 -2.71 13.05 -2.99
CA VAL A 75 -2.39 11.92 -3.88
C VAL A 75 -2.51 12.40 -5.32
N ALA A 76 -1.49 12.19 -6.13
CA ALA A 76 -1.45 12.62 -7.54
C ALA A 76 -1.84 14.11 -7.72
N GLY A 77 -1.43 14.97 -6.79
CA GLY A 77 -1.75 16.41 -6.80
C GLY A 77 -3.16 16.77 -6.31
N HIS A 78 -3.98 15.79 -5.90
CA HIS A 78 -5.31 16.03 -5.36
C HIS A 78 -5.30 15.92 -3.82
N ASP A 79 -5.73 17.00 -3.13
CA ASP A 79 -5.97 16.93 -1.68
C ASP A 79 -7.19 16.06 -1.42
N ILE A 80 -6.94 14.84 -0.95
CA ILE A 80 -8.01 13.88 -0.64
C ILE A 80 -8.61 14.12 0.75
N THR A 81 -7.98 14.92 1.60
CA THR A 81 -8.46 15.23 2.96
C THR A 81 -9.73 16.07 2.89
N ALA A 82 -9.79 17.00 1.96
CA ALA A 82 -10.94 17.88 1.75
C ALA A 82 -12.09 17.21 0.95
N CYS A 83 -11.81 16.11 0.23
CA CYS A 83 -12.79 15.42 -0.61
C CYS A 83 -13.92 14.78 0.20
N SER A 84 -15.13 14.74 -0.36
CA SER A 84 -16.28 14.04 0.22
C SER A 84 -17.10 13.31 -0.84
N GLY A 85 -17.88 12.35 -0.43
CA GLY A 85 -18.85 11.67 -1.29
C GLY A 85 -18.28 11.20 -2.63
N LYS A 86 -18.75 11.80 -3.74
CA LYS A 86 -18.32 11.45 -5.11
C LYS A 86 -16.85 11.76 -5.36
N GLU A 87 -16.37 12.90 -4.87
CA GLU A 87 -14.98 13.35 -5.06
C GLU A 87 -13.99 12.38 -4.40
N LEU A 88 -14.27 11.97 -3.16
CA LEU A 88 -13.45 10.98 -2.45
C LEU A 88 -13.41 9.64 -3.19
N ARG A 89 -14.56 9.21 -3.75
CA ARG A 89 -14.61 7.99 -4.57
C ARG A 89 -13.76 8.10 -5.82
N LEU A 90 -13.73 9.27 -6.45
CA LEU A 90 -12.86 9.52 -7.61
C LEU A 90 -11.38 9.56 -7.20
N ALA A 91 -11.05 10.26 -6.12
CA ALA A 91 -9.68 10.34 -5.61
C ALA A 91 -9.11 8.95 -5.24
N ARG A 92 -9.92 8.06 -4.66
CA ARG A 92 -9.51 6.68 -4.34
C ARG A 92 -9.15 5.83 -5.57
N ARG A 93 -9.51 6.24 -6.78
CA ARG A 93 -9.08 5.54 -8.01
C ARG A 93 -7.57 5.64 -8.23
N HIS A 94 -6.94 6.69 -7.69
CA HIS A 94 -5.49 6.91 -7.78
C HIS A 94 -4.69 6.06 -6.77
N ILE A 95 -5.38 5.31 -5.89
CA ILE A 95 -4.76 4.52 -4.83
C ILE A 95 -5.09 3.04 -5.03
N GLY A 96 -4.09 2.23 -5.33
CA GLY A 96 -4.21 0.78 -5.30
C GLY A 96 -3.98 0.26 -3.88
N MET A 97 -4.89 -0.53 -3.33
CA MET A 97 -4.74 -1.08 -1.97
C MET A 97 -4.65 -2.61 -2.00
N VAL A 98 -3.56 -3.12 -1.43
CA VAL A 98 -3.32 -4.55 -1.17
C VAL A 98 -3.47 -4.79 0.33
N PHE A 99 -4.37 -5.66 0.71
CA PHE A 99 -4.75 -5.91 2.11
C PHE A 99 -4.10 -7.16 2.67
N GLN A 100 -3.87 -7.19 3.97
CA GLN A 100 -3.36 -8.34 4.71
C GLN A 100 -4.24 -9.58 4.56
N GLU A 101 -5.55 -9.46 4.68
CA GLU A 101 -6.53 -10.55 4.56
C GLU A 101 -7.05 -10.73 3.12
N TYR A 102 -6.27 -10.28 2.13
CA TYR A 102 -6.59 -10.32 0.69
C TYR A 102 -7.87 -9.57 0.30
N ASN A 103 -8.90 -9.54 1.13
CA ASN A 103 -10.23 -8.94 0.89
C ASN A 103 -10.81 -9.32 -0.49
N LEU A 104 -10.66 -10.58 -0.86
CA LEU A 104 -11.27 -11.13 -2.06
C LEU A 104 -12.70 -11.56 -1.79
N VAL A 105 -13.53 -11.48 -2.82
CA VAL A 105 -14.85 -12.11 -2.78
C VAL A 105 -14.65 -13.60 -3.08
N GLU A 106 -14.68 -14.44 -2.06
CA GLU A 106 -14.29 -15.85 -2.12
C GLU A 106 -15.05 -16.66 -3.19
N ARG A 107 -16.34 -16.37 -3.38
CA ARG A 107 -17.20 -17.06 -4.34
C ARG A 107 -17.02 -16.63 -5.79
N LEU A 108 -16.30 -15.52 -6.02
CA LEU A 108 -15.97 -15.04 -7.36
C LEU A 108 -14.70 -15.72 -7.87
N THR A 109 -14.59 -15.79 -9.19
CA THR A 109 -13.38 -16.25 -9.86
C THR A 109 -12.24 -15.23 -9.72
N VAL A 110 -11.01 -15.65 -10.06
CA VAL A 110 -9.83 -14.77 -10.09
C VAL A 110 -10.09 -13.56 -10.98
N ILE A 111 -10.56 -13.77 -12.22
CA ILE A 111 -10.82 -12.68 -13.16
C ILE A 111 -11.91 -11.73 -12.64
N GLU A 112 -12.99 -12.25 -12.05
CA GLU A 112 -14.04 -11.42 -11.47
C GLU A 112 -13.52 -10.57 -10.31
N ASN A 113 -12.64 -11.12 -9.46
CA ASN A 113 -11.98 -10.36 -8.38
C ASN A 113 -11.07 -9.26 -8.93
N VAL A 114 -10.29 -9.53 -9.98
CA VAL A 114 -9.44 -8.52 -10.63
C VAL A 114 -10.30 -7.42 -11.24
N LEU A 115 -11.36 -7.77 -11.96
CA LEU A 115 -12.32 -6.82 -12.55
C LEU A 115 -13.02 -5.93 -11.50
N CYS A 116 -13.13 -6.37 -10.24
CA CYS A 116 -13.61 -5.49 -9.15
C CYS A 116 -12.76 -4.21 -9.00
N GLY A 117 -11.49 -4.20 -9.42
CA GLY A 117 -10.66 -3.01 -9.47
C GLY A 117 -11.23 -1.91 -10.40
N ARG A 118 -12.05 -2.26 -11.41
CA ARG A 118 -12.70 -1.29 -12.33
C ARG A 118 -14.04 -0.78 -11.85
N LEU A 119 -14.57 -1.26 -10.73
CA LEU A 119 -15.88 -0.83 -10.22
C LEU A 119 -15.96 0.68 -9.97
N GLY A 120 -14.85 1.32 -9.64
CA GLY A 120 -14.77 2.77 -9.50
C GLY A 120 -15.06 3.54 -10.81
N TYR A 121 -14.88 2.92 -11.97
CA TYR A 121 -15.02 3.49 -13.31
C TYR A 121 -16.29 3.02 -14.02
N THR A 122 -16.85 1.88 -13.59
CA THR A 122 -18.00 1.24 -14.21
C THR A 122 -19.31 1.84 -13.68
N PRO A 123 -20.26 2.19 -14.54
CA PRO A 123 -21.60 2.61 -14.11
C PRO A 123 -22.28 1.54 -13.26
N VAL A 124 -23.00 1.95 -12.21
CA VAL A 124 -23.59 1.04 -11.21
C VAL A 124 -24.45 -0.06 -11.84
N TRP A 125 -25.29 0.29 -12.82
CA TRP A 125 -26.16 -0.69 -13.50
C TRP A 125 -25.37 -1.74 -14.30
N ARG A 126 -24.22 -1.36 -14.92
CA ARG A 126 -23.33 -2.31 -15.62
C ARG A 126 -22.60 -3.20 -14.62
N ALA A 127 -22.11 -2.60 -13.53
CA ALA A 127 -21.45 -3.35 -12.45
C ALA A 127 -22.41 -4.39 -11.83
N TRP A 128 -23.69 -4.02 -11.62
CA TRP A 128 -24.72 -4.95 -11.12
C TRP A 128 -24.96 -6.12 -12.09
N LEU A 129 -24.94 -5.85 -13.40
CA LEU A 129 -25.07 -6.88 -14.46
C LEU A 129 -23.74 -7.60 -14.76
N ARG A 130 -22.65 -7.29 -14.03
CA ARG A 130 -21.30 -7.80 -14.28
C ARG A 130 -20.82 -7.59 -15.73
N LYS A 131 -21.27 -6.49 -16.37
CA LYS A 131 -20.92 -6.13 -17.75
C LYS A 131 -19.75 -5.15 -17.74
N PHE A 132 -18.55 -5.66 -17.95
CA PHE A 132 -17.34 -4.88 -18.16
C PHE A 132 -17.08 -4.66 -19.66
N ASP A 133 -16.29 -3.65 -19.99
CA ASP A 133 -15.85 -3.41 -21.36
C ASP A 133 -14.81 -4.47 -21.76
N THR A 134 -14.76 -4.85 -23.05
CA THR A 134 -13.82 -5.85 -23.55
C THR A 134 -12.38 -5.47 -23.22
N ALA A 135 -12.02 -4.20 -23.37
CA ALA A 135 -10.69 -3.71 -23.00
C ALA A 135 -10.35 -3.92 -21.50
N ASP A 136 -11.33 -3.80 -20.60
CA ASP A 136 -11.12 -4.09 -19.17
C ASP A 136 -10.95 -5.59 -18.93
N ILE A 137 -11.66 -6.45 -19.68
CA ILE A 137 -11.53 -7.90 -19.59
C ILE A 137 -10.15 -8.33 -20.11
N ASP A 138 -9.73 -7.83 -21.25
CA ASP A 138 -8.41 -8.14 -21.84
C ASP A 138 -7.29 -7.71 -20.88
N ARG A 139 -7.38 -6.50 -20.33
CA ARG A 139 -6.44 -6.00 -19.33
C ARG A 139 -6.43 -6.86 -18.05
N ALA A 140 -7.59 -7.37 -17.62
CA ALA A 140 -7.63 -8.25 -16.46
C ALA A 140 -6.86 -9.56 -16.71
N PHE A 141 -6.98 -10.15 -17.90
CA PHE A 141 -6.20 -11.33 -18.29
C PHE A 141 -4.69 -11.03 -18.33
N GLU A 142 -4.29 -9.89 -18.91
CA GLU A 142 -2.89 -9.45 -18.91
C GLU A 142 -2.33 -9.32 -17.49
N LEU A 143 -3.09 -8.70 -16.58
CA LEU A 143 -2.67 -8.54 -15.19
C LEU A 143 -2.60 -9.88 -14.43
N ILE A 144 -3.51 -10.81 -14.72
CA ILE A 144 -3.49 -12.17 -14.16
C ILE A 144 -2.24 -12.91 -14.65
N ASP A 145 -1.86 -12.74 -15.91
CA ASP A 145 -0.63 -13.31 -16.46
C ASP A 145 0.61 -12.70 -15.80
N HIS A 146 0.67 -11.38 -15.65
CA HIS A 146 1.77 -10.67 -14.97
C HIS A 146 2.02 -11.16 -13.54
N VAL A 147 0.97 -11.58 -12.81
CA VAL A 147 1.11 -12.14 -11.47
C VAL A 147 1.29 -13.66 -11.46
N GLY A 148 1.39 -14.29 -12.64
CA GLY A 148 1.64 -15.73 -12.79
C GLY A 148 0.44 -16.61 -12.42
N LEU A 149 -0.79 -16.17 -12.73
CA LEU A 149 -2.01 -16.88 -12.38
C LEU A 149 -2.89 -17.21 -13.61
N SER A 150 -2.35 -17.26 -14.83
CA SER A 150 -3.12 -17.47 -16.06
C SER A 150 -3.98 -18.74 -16.01
N GLU A 151 -3.44 -19.85 -15.49
CA GLU A 151 -4.15 -21.13 -15.38
C GLU A 151 -5.29 -21.11 -14.33
N PHE A 152 -5.28 -20.10 -13.43
CA PHE A 152 -6.25 -19.97 -12.36
C PHE A 152 -7.35 -18.94 -12.66
N ALA A 153 -7.33 -18.28 -13.83
CA ALA A 153 -8.18 -17.13 -14.15
C ALA A 153 -9.69 -17.40 -13.90
N THR A 154 -10.16 -18.60 -14.20
CA THR A 154 -11.57 -19.01 -14.04
C THR A 154 -11.85 -19.77 -12.74
N GLN A 155 -10.82 -20.01 -11.92
CA GLN A 155 -10.99 -20.67 -10.62
C GLN A 155 -11.53 -19.70 -9.58
N ARG A 156 -12.28 -20.22 -8.60
CA ARG A 156 -12.81 -19.43 -7.49
C ARG A 156 -11.69 -19.06 -6.51
N ALA A 157 -11.79 -17.88 -5.92
CA ALA A 157 -10.79 -17.38 -4.98
C ALA A 157 -10.67 -18.22 -3.70
N ASP A 158 -11.74 -18.90 -3.26
CA ASP A 158 -11.71 -19.77 -2.08
C ASP A 158 -10.87 -21.07 -2.30
N SER A 159 -10.61 -21.47 -3.54
CA SER A 159 -9.77 -22.64 -3.86
C SER A 159 -8.27 -22.32 -3.95
N LEU A 160 -7.87 -21.06 -3.83
CA LEU A 160 -6.49 -20.62 -4.00
C LEU A 160 -5.68 -20.70 -2.70
N SER A 161 -4.36 -20.91 -2.82
CA SER A 161 -3.42 -20.75 -1.71
C SER A 161 -3.33 -19.29 -1.25
N GLY A 162 -2.75 -19.03 -0.06
CA GLY A 162 -2.54 -17.69 0.47
C GLY A 162 -1.74 -16.80 -0.48
N GLY A 163 -0.61 -17.30 -0.99
CA GLY A 163 0.21 -16.56 -1.96
C GLY A 163 -0.51 -16.27 -3.29
N GLN A 164 -1.32 -17.21 -3.77
CA GLN A 164 -2.15 -16.98 -4.96
C GLN A 164 -3.21 -15.91 -4.70
N ARG A 165 -3.89 -15.93 -3.55
CA ARG A 165 -4.86 -14.89 -3.16
C ARG A 165 -4.20 -13.52 -3.08
N GLN A 166 -2.97 -13.44 -2.54
CA GLN A 166 -2.22 -12.20 -2.47
C GLN A 166 -1.89 -11.65 -3.86
N ARG A 167 -1.47 -12.51 -4.79
CA ARG A 167 -1.23 -12.14 -6.20
C ARG A 167 -2.51 -11.62 -6.87
N VAL A 168 -3.67 -12.21 -6.61
CA VAL A 168 -4.98 -11.69 -7.09
C VAL A 168 -5.25 -10.31 -6.51
N GLY A 169 -4.97 -10.08 -5.22
CA GLY A 169 -5.09 -8.78 -4.56
C GLY A 169 -4.23 -7.70 -5.22
N ILE A 170 -2.99 -8.04 -5.60
CA ILE A 170 -2.08 -7.14 -6.33
C ILE A 170 -2.62 -6.85 -7.74
N ALA A 171 -3.03 -7.87 -8.50
CA ALA A 171 -3.61 -7.67 -9.83
C ALA A 171 -4.87 -6.79 -9.79
N ARG A 172 -5.74 -6.98 -8.77
CA ARG A 172 -6.91 -6.12 -8.54
C ARG A 172 -6.52 -4.67 -8.25
N ALA A 173 -5.47 -4.44 -7.45
CA ALA A 173 -4.98 -3.09 -7.18
C ALA A 173 -4.44 -2.43 -8.46
N MET A 174 -3.67 -3.17 -9.29
CA MET A 174 -3.16 -2.69 -10.58
C MET A 174 -4.28 -2.40 -11.58
N MET A 175 -5.39 -3.12 -11.52
CA MET A 175 -6.55 -2.94 -12.40
C MET A 175 -7.19 -1.55 -12.29
N GLN A 176 -6.99 -0.84 -11.18
CA GLN A 176 -7.42 0.56 -11.01
C GLN A 176 -6.60 1.55 -11.83
N SER A 177 -5.42 1.17 -12.37
CA SER A 177 -4.43 2.10 -12.91
C SER A 177 -4.04 3.19 -11.89
N PRO A 178 -3.54 2.78 -10.71
CA PRO A 178 -3.29 3.71 -9.60
C PRO A 178 -2.03 4.55 -9.85
N GLU A 179 -1.91 5.67 -9.13
CA GLU A 179 -0.72 6.54 -9.06
C GLU A 179 0.20 6.18 -7.88
N VAL A 180 -0.31 5.36 -6.96
CA VAL A 180 0.43 4.80 -5.83
C VAL A 180 -0.21 3.46 -5.41
N ILE A 181 0.62 2.47 -5.09
CA ILE A 181 0.15 1.24 -4.45
C ILE A 181 0.50 1.27 -2.98
N MET A 182 -0.46 0.92 -2.13
CA MET A 182 -0.26 0.71 -0.71
C MET A 182 -0.51 -0.75 -0.35
N ALA A 183 0.41 -1.36 0.40
CA ALA A 183 0.29 -2.74 0.84
C ALA A 183 0.36 -2.81 2.38
N ASP A 184 -0.73 -3.25 3.00
CA ASP A 184 -0.81 -3.43 4.46
C ASP A 184 -0.46 -4.86 4.81
N GLU A 185 0.77 -5.10 5.27
CA GLU A 185 1.33 -6.41 5.67
C GLU A 185 1.15 -7.52 4.61
N PRO A 186 1.59 -7.32 3.36
CA PRO A 186 1.27 -8.23 2.25
C PRO A 186 1.88 -9.61 2.37
N THR A 187 2.76 -9.84 3.35
CA THR A 187 3.52 -11.09 3.54
C THR A 187 3.26 -11.78 4.88
N SER A 188 2.47 -11.18 5.79
CA SER A 188 2.33 -11.60 7.20
C SER A 188 1.75 -13.02 7.40
N SER A 189 1.00 -13.54 6.44
CA SER A 189 0.35 -14.88 6.51
C SER A 189 0.97 -15.88 5.52
N LEU A 190 2.17 -15.59 5.01
CA LEU A 190 2.83 -16.38 3.98
C LEU A 190 4.12 -17.01 4.49
N ASP A 191 4.50 -18.12 3.89
CA ASP A 191 5.82 -18.73 4.14
C ASP A 191 6.94 -17.83 3.61
N PRO A 192 8.20 -18.01 4.10
CA PRO A 192 9.32 -17.13 3.75
C PRO A 192 9.61 -17.05 2.24
N LYS A 193 9.46 -18.18 1.52
CA LYS A 193 9.70 -18.21 0.08
C LYS A 193 8.65 -17.39 -0.67
N THR A 194 7.39 -17.63 -0.37
CA THR A 194 6.27 -16.89 -0.97
C THR A 194 6.33 -15.41 -0.60
N SER A 195 6.76 -15.06 0.62
CA SER A 195 6.98 -13.68 1.05
C SER A 195 7.98 -12.94 0.16
N VAL A 196 9.12 -13.58 -0.16
CA VAL A 196 10.12 -13.05 -1.09
C VAL A 196 9.50 -12.85 -2.48
N GLU A 197 8.78 -13.83 -3.01
CA GLU A 197 8.13 -13.73 -4.33
C GLU A 197 7.11 -12.59 -4.41
N ILE A 198 6.35 -12.32 -3.34
CA ILE A 198 5.40 -11.20 -3.28
C ILE A 198 6.15 -9.85 -3.25
N MET A 199 7.24 -9.73 -2.50
CA MET A 199 8.05 -8.52 -2.49
C MET A 199 8.70 -8.25 -3.86
N GLU A 200 9.24 -9.28 -4.53
CA GLU A 200 9.75 -9.18 -5.89
C GLU A 200 8.66 -8.75 -6.89
N LEU A 201 7.45 -9.27 -6.73
CA LEU A 201 6.31 -8.87 -7.56
C LEU A 201 5.97 -7.39 -7.36
N LEU A 202 5.89 -6.90 -6.11
CA LEU A 202 5.60 -5.49 -5.82
C LEU A 202 6.67 -4.57 -6.38
N ASN A 203 7.97 -4.91 -6.26
CA ASN A 203 9.05 -4.14 -6.86
C ASN A 203 8.97 -4.13 -8.40
N ARG A 204 8.64 -5.27 -9.01
CA ARG A 204 8.42 -5.35 -10.45
C ARG A 204 7.25 -4.47 -10.89
N VAL A 205 6.17 -4.45 -10.12
CA VAL A 205 5.02 -3.56 -10.39
C VAL A 205 5.44 -2.10 -10.30
N SER A 206 6.20 -1.70 -9.28
CA SER A 206 6.72 -0.34 -9.14
C SER A 206 7.51 0.08 -10.39
N SER A 207 8.50 -0.72 -10.78
CA SER A 207 9.39 -0.41 -11.90
C SER A 207 8.69 -0.47 -13.27
N THR A 208 7.75 -1.42 -13.50
CA THR A 208 7.09 -1.56 -14.81
C THR A 208 5.93 -0.59 -15.01
N GLN A 209 5.27 -0.17 -13.93
CA GLN A 209 4.17 0.80 -13.99
C GLN A 209 4.64 2.23 -13.69
N HIS A 210 5.92 2.43 -13.30
CA HIS A 210 6.52 3.72 -12.93
C HIS A 210 5.75 4.41 -11.80
N ILE A 211 5.31 3.65 -10.80
CA ILE A 211 4.54 4.14 -9.66
C ILE A 211 5.18 3.71 -8.32
N PRO A 212 5.11 4.54 -7.28
CA PRO A 212 5.63 4.17 -5.97
C PRO A 212 4.77 3.11 -5.29
N VAL A 213 5.45 2.32 -4.43
CA VAL A 213 4.79 1.33 -3.58
C VAL A 213 5.13 1.62 -2.12
N LEU A 214 4.11 1.86 -1.29
CA LEU A 214 4.23 2.07 0.15
C LEU A 214 3.81 0.79 0.88
N ILE A 215 4.71 0.15 1.60
CA ILE A 215 4.49 -1.17 2.19
C ILE A 215 4.65 -1.12 3.70
N ASN A 216 3.62 -1.53 4.44
CA ASN A 216 3.74 -1.85 5.84
C ASN A 216 4.36 -3.24 6.00
N ILE A 217 5.54 -3.34 6.63
CA ILE A 217 6.32 -4.57 6.75
C ILE A 217 6.71 -4.80 8.20
N HIS A 218 6.52 -6.02 8.71
CA HIS A 218 7.01 -6.42 10.03
C HIS A 218 8.46 -6.91 10.00
N ASP A 219 8.84 -7.62 8.95
CA ASP A 219 10.18 -8.17 8.80
C ASP A 219 11.17 -7.11 8.31
N VAL A 220 12.08 -6.72 9.20
CA VAL A 220 13.14 -5.73 8.92
C VAL A 220 14.10 -6.21 7.84
N ASN A 221 14.35 -7.52 7.74
CA ASN A 221 15.27 -8.07 6.74
C ASN A 221 14.64 -7.98 5.34
N LEU A 222 13.34 -8.28 5.22
CA LEU A 222 12.61 -8.06 3.96
C LEU A 222 12.60 -6.57 3.59
N ALA A 223 12.37 -5.67 4.55
CA ALA A 223 12.40 -4.24 4.30
C ALA A 223 13.78 -3.78 3.81
N LYS A 224 14.87 -4.21 4.47
CA LYS A 224 16.25 -3.89 4.06
C LYS A 224 16.60 -4.44 2.67
N ARG A 225 16.05 -5.58 2.29
CA ARG A 225 16.36 -6.25 1.02
C ARG A 225 15.60 -5.67 -0.16
N PHE A 226 14.34 -5.26 0.05
CA PHE A 226 13.41 -4.96 -1.05
C PHE A 226 12.98 -3.50 -1.14
N CYS A 227 13.18 -2.69 -0.10
CA CYS A 227 12.78 -1.29 -0.14
C CYS A 227 13.95 -0.39 -0.51
N ASP A 228 13.66 0.66 -1.28
CA ASP A 228 14.62 1.72 -1.62
C ASP A 228 14.78 2.71 -0.47
N ARG A 229 13.73 2.86 0.35
CA ARG A 229 13.67 3.74 1.50
C ARG A 229 12.87 3.09 2.62
N ILE A 230 13.25 3.37 3.87
CA ILE A 230 12.58 2.83 5.06
C ILE A 230 12.14 3.99 5.94
N ILE A 231 10.88 3.94 6.37
CA ILE A 231 10.30 4.82 7.40
C ILE A 231 10.10 3.98 8.66
N GLY A 232 10.85 4.28 9.71
CA GLY A 232 10.74 3.63 11.02
C GLY A 232 9.78 4.38 11.93
N MET A 233 8.72 3.72 12.40
CA MET A 233 7.71 4.31 13.27
C MET A 233 7.77 3.77 14.70
N SER A 234 7.65 4.66 15.68
CA SER A 234 7.49 4.30 17.10
C SER A 234 6.51 5.25 17.78
N LYS A 235 5.58 4.72 18.58
CA LYS A 235 4.62 5.49 19.39
C LYS A 235 3.88 6.60 18.62
N GLY A 236 3.57 6.34 17.35
CA GLY A 236 2.84 7.26 16.48
C GLY A 236 3.69 8.36 15.84
N LYS A 237 5.01 8.25 15.85
CA LYS A 237 5.95 9.22 15.25
C LYS A 237 6.91 8.50 14.31
N ILE A 238 7.43 9.23 13.33
CA ILE A 238 8.57 8.80 12.50
C ILE A 238 9.84 9.02 13.35
N ILE A 239 10.62 7.95 13.49
CA ILE A 239 11.91 7.92 14.22
C ILE A 239 13.07 7.85 13.23
N PHE A 240 12.86 7.23 12.09
CA PHE A 240 13.84 7.07 11.03
C PHE A 240 13.16 7.27 9.67
N ASP A 241 13.84 7.92 8.76
CA ASP A 241 13.45 8.06 7.36
C ASP A 241 14.71 8.16 6.51
N GLY A 242 15.00 7.13 5.71
CA GLY A 242 16.24 7.09 4.94
C GLY A 242 16.47 5.76 4.20
N LEU A 243 17.68 5.62 3.64
CA LEU A 243 18.07 4.42 2.91
C LEU A 243 18.21 3.21 3.85
N PRO A 244 17.95 1.99 3.36
CA PRO A 244 18.14 0.75 4.15
C PRO A 244 19.56 0.61 4.73
N SER A 245 20.60 1.09 4.01
CA SER A 245 21.98 1.10 4.45
C SER A 245 22.25 1.99 5.68
N ASP A 246 21.42 3.02 5.87
CA ASP A 246 21.56 3.99 6.96
C ASP A 246 20.81 3.56 8.22
N LEU A 247 20.02 2.48 8.13
CA LEU A 247 19.26 1.91 9.24
C LEU A 247 20.18 1.11 10.15
N LYS A 248 20.70 1.77 11.21
CA LYS A 248 21.62 1.20 12.21
C LYS A 248 20.85 0.54 13.35
N ASP A 249 21.55 -0.32 14.13
CA ASP A 249 20.98 -0.97 15.32
C ASP A 249 20.49 0.05 16.37
N SER A 250 21.12 1.21 16.47
CA SER A 250 20.65 2.30 17.32
C SER A 250 19.26 2.83 16.92
N HIS A 251 18.97 2.90 15.62
CA HIS A 251 17.65 3.28 15.13
C HIS A 251 16.62 2.17 15.41
N LEU A 252 17.00 0.91 15.17
CA LEU A 252 16.15 -0.25 15.47
C LEU A 252 15.82 -0.33 16.97
N SER A 253 16.78 -0.09 17.86
CA SER A 253 16.54 -0.01 19.29
C SER A 253 15.58 1.13 19.68
N GLN A 254 15.63 2.27 19.00
CA GLN A 254 14.68 3.37 19.23
C GLN A 254 13.28 3.05 18.68
N ILE A 255 13.19 2.37 17.54
CA ILE A 255 11.91 1.98 16.91
C ILE A 255 11.22 0.92 17.76
N TYR A 256 11.94 -0.15 18.15
CA TYR A 256 11.38 -1.33 18.83
C TYR A 256 11.50 -1.30 20.36
N GLY A 257 12.16 -0.28 20.93
CA GLY A 257 12.24 -0.09 22.39
C GLY A 257 13.19 -1.05 23.10
N GLY A 258 14.18 -1.62 22.39
CA GLY A 258 15.14 -2.57 22.94
C GLY A 258 14.60 -4.01 23.08
N GLU A 259 13.38 -4.28 22.61
CA GLU A 259 12.87 -5.65 22.42
C GLU A 259 13.63 -6.34 21.30
N ASP A 260 13.79 -7.67 21.39
CA ASP A 260 14.46 -8.47 20.36
C ASP A 260 13.71 -8.34 19.02
N TRP A 261 14.26 -7.54 18.12
CA TRP A 261 13.75 -7.31 16.76
C TRP A 261 14.33 -8.30 15.73
N ILE A 262 15.15 -9.24 16.23
CA ILE A 262 15.69 -10.39 15.50
C ILE A 262 14.86 -11.61 15.89
N SER A 263 13.81 -11.89 15.17
CA SER A 263 13.08 -13.15 15.27
C SER A 263 12.79 -13.69 13.87
#